data_73f0b63982b8c86971c20a366cb44538
#
_entry.id   73f0b63982b8c86971c20a366cb44538
#
_cell.length_a   1.000
_cell.length_b   1.000
_cell.length_c   1.000
_cell.angle_alpha   90.00
_cell.angle_beta   90.00
_cell.angle_gamma   90.00
#
_symmetry.space_group_name_H-M   'P 1'
#
loop_
_entity.id
_entity.type
_entity.pdbx_description
1 polymer ?
#
loop_
_entity_poly.entity_id
_entity_poly.type
_entity_poly.pdbx_seq_one_letter_code
_entity_poly.pdbx_strand_id
1 'polypeptide(L)' 'MFGVVHLQQAPGEPPFVRVGDVIEAGQMLCAIEAMKVFNDVRADRGGRIAAVLVASGAEVEAGQPLVTIERVDHV' A
#
# COMPACT_ATOMS: atom_id res chain seq x y z
N MET A 1 -5.23 -3.09 16.60
CA MET A 1 -6.14 -2.07 16.07
C MET A 1 -6.53 -2.44 14.66
N PHE A 2 -7.81 -2.44 14.39
CA PHE A 2 -8.32 -2.77 13.07
C PHE A 2 -8.55 -1.53 12.25
N GLY A 3 -8.28 -1.63 10.95
CA GLY A 3 -8.60 -0.59 10.00
C GLY A 3 -9.07 -1.20 8.70
N VAL A 4 -9.55 -0.37 7.81
CA VAL A 4 -9.95 -0.78 6.46
C VAL A 4 -8.94 -0.21 5.48
N VAL A 5 -8.34 -1.09 4.68
CA VAL A 5 -7.35 -0.67 3.70
C VAL A 5 -8.03 -0.17 2.44
N HIS A 6 -7.52 0.96 1.94
CA HIS A 6 -7.95 1.52 0.66
C HIS A 6 -6.75 1.54 -0.28
N LEU A 7 -6.83 0.78 -1.36
CA LEU A 7 -5.74 0.69 -2.33
C LEU A 7 -5.87 1.74 -3.42
N GLN A 8 -6.94 2.51 -3.40
CA GLN A 8 -7.18 3.58 -4.36
C GLN A 8 -7.81 4.76 -3.64
N GLN A 9 -7.71 5.93 -4.22
CA GLN A 9 -8.18 7.16 -3.58
C GLN A 9 -9.69 7.19 -3.42
N ALA A 10 -10.41 6.66 -4.40
CA ALA A 10 -11.87 6.62 -4.39
C ALA A 10 -12.33 5.49 -5.29
N PRO A 11 -13.56 4.98 -5.12
CA PRO A 11 -14.11 3.98 -6.02
C PRO A 11 -14.03 4.46 -7.47
N GLY A 12 -13.55 3.58 -8.36
CA GLY A 12 -13.40 3.91 -9.77
C GLY A 12 -12.09 4.59 -10.15
N GLU A 13 -11.31 5.02 -9.15
CA GLU A 13 -10.00 5.60 -9.41
C GLU A 13 -8.95 4.49 -9.54
N PRO A 14 -7.85 4.74 -10.27
CA PRO A 14 -6.78 3.75 -10.35
C PRO A 14 -6.14 3.53 -8.98
N PRO A 15 -5.60 2.33 -8.73
CA PRO A 15 -4.91 2.07 -7.46
C PRO A 15 -3.66 2.93 -7.34
N PHE A 16 -3.23 3.16 -6.09
CA PHE A 16 -1.99 3.92 -5.83
C PHE A 16 -0.78 3.21 -6.42
N VAL A 17 -0.74 1.88 -6.31
CA VAL A 17 0.33 1.07 -6.88
C VAL A 17 -0.25 -0.25 -7.41
N ARG A 18 0.48 -0.87 -8.34
CA ARG A 18 0.13 -2.17 -8.90
C ARG A 18 1.35 -3.07 -8.86
N VAL A 19 1.11 -4.37 -8.93
CA VAL A 19 2.21 -5.34 -9.05
C VAL A 19 3.05 -4.98 -10.28
N GLY A 20 4.36 -4.90 -10.09
CA GLY A 20 5.30 -4.53 -11.13
C GLY A 20 5.69 -3.06 -11.15
N ASP A 21 4.98 -2.20 -10.40
CA ASP A 21 5.30 -0.78 -10.36
C ASP A 21 6.63 -0.57 -9.63
N VAL A 22 7.42 0.35 -10.16
CA VAL A 22 8.63 0.83 -9.49
C VAL A 22 8.23 2.01 -8.61
N ILE A 23 8.61 1.96 -7.35
CA ILE A 23 8.25 2.98 -6.38
C ILE A 23 9.51 3.62 -5.79
N GLU A 24 9.33 4.81 -5.24
CA GLU A 24 10.38 5.54 -4.54
C GLU A 24 10.05 5.66 -3.07
N ALA A 25 11.08 5.91 -2.25
CA ALA A 25 10.88 6.17 -0.83
C ALA A 25 9.94 7.35 -0.64
N GLY A 26 8.97 7.20 0.27
CA GLY A 26 7.97 8.22 0.53
C GLY A 26 6.75 8.16 -0.36
N GLN A 27 6.75 7.29 -1.37
CA GLN A 27 5.60 7.15 -2.26
C GLN A 27 4.45 6.47 -1.53
N MET A 28 3.23 6.95 -1.75
CA MET A 28 2.05 6.39 -1.12
C MET A 28 1.71 5.03 -1.71
N LEU A 29 1.51 4.05 -0.83
CA LEU A 29 1.17 2.67 -1.22
C LEU A 29 -0.31 2.40 -1.04
N CYS A 30 -0.88 2.87 0.05
CA CYS A 30 -2.29 2.68 0.36
C CYS A 30 -2.67 3.62 1.50
N ALA A 31 -3.95 3.62 1.86
CA ALA A 31 -4.44 4.34 3.02
C ALA A 31 -5.18 3.36 3.91
N ILE A 32 -5.10 3.56 5.22
CA ILE A 32 -5.85 2.75 6.18
C ILE A 32 -6.78 3.68 6.93
N GLU A 33 -8.07 3.39 6.87
CA GLU A 33 -9.08 4.11 7.61
C GLU A 33 -9.36 3.39 8.92
N ALA A 34 -9.18 4.11 10.02
CA ALA A 34 -9.49 3.61 11.34
C ALA A 34 -10.12 4.76 12.13
N MET A 35 -11.28 4.51 12.73
CA MET A 35 -11.98 5.51 13.55
C MET A 35 -12.19 6.83 12.81
N LYS A 36 -12.55 6.76 11.53
CA LYS A 36 -12.80 7.90 10.64
C LYS A 36 -11.56 8.74 10.34
N VAL A 37 -10.38 8.20 10.62
CA VAL A 37 -9.11 8.85 10.30
C VAL A 37 -8.40 8.03 9.24
N PHE A 38 -7.92 8.68 8.19
CA PHE A 38 -7.15 8.04 7.14
C PHE A 38 -5.67 8.17 7.45
N ASN A 39 -4.97 7.04 7.46
CA ASN A 39 -3.54 7.00 7.69
C ASN A 39 -2.86 6.56 6.39
N ASP A 40 -1.96 7.39 5.89
CA ASP A 40 -1.21 7.07 4.69
C ASP A 40 -0.14 6.04 5.01
N VAL A 41 -0.06 5.01 4.17
CA VAL A 41 1.04 4.05 4.23
C VAL A 41 1.99 4.37 3.08
N ARG A 42 3.21 4.74 3.41
CA ARG A 42 4.22 5.16 2.44
C ARG A 42 5.40 4.22 2.45
N ALA A 43 6.06 4.11 1.31
CA ALA A 43 7.21 3.23 1.17
C ALA A 43 8.40 3.78 1.98
N ASP A 44 9.09 2.89 2.71
CA ASP A 44 10.31 3.25 3.42
C ASP A 44 11.49 3.43 2.48
N ARG A 45 11.45 2.74 1.36
CA ARG A 45 12.55 2.72 0.40
C ARG A 45 12.00 2.47 -1.00
N GLY A 46 12.81 2.76 -2.00
CA GLY A 46 12.47 2.44 -3.37
C GLY A 46 12.55 0.95 -3.64
N GLY A 47 11.85 0.51 -4.66
CA GLY A 47 11.83 -0.88 -5.07
C GLY A 47 10.73 -1.10 -6.09
N ARG A 48 10.32 -2.35 -6.22
CA ARG A 48 9.23 -2.73 -7.11
C ARG A 48 8.18 -3.51 -6.33
N ILE A 49 6.92 -3.26 -6.62
CA ILE A 49 5.82 -3.99 -5.98
C ILE A 49 5.81 -5.42 -6.52
N ALA A 50 6.14 -6.37 -5.66
CA ALA A 50 6.15 -7.79 -6.02
C ALA A 50 4.79 -8.43 -5.85
N ALA A 51 4.06 -8.03 -4.81
CA ALA A 51 2.73 -8.58 -4.54
C ALA A 51 1.91 -7.58 -3.72
N VAL A 52 0.61 -7.59 -3.92
CA VAL A 52 -0.34 -6.89 -3.07
C VAL A 52 -1.11 -7.96 -2.32
N LEU A 53 -0.98 -7.98 -1.00
CA LEU A 53 -1.43 -9.07 -0.15
C LEU A 53 -2.85 -8.88 0.37
N VAL A 54 -3.47 -7.74 0.10
CA VAL A 54 -4.80 -7.39 0.59
C VAL A 54 -5.63 -6.83 -0.56
N ALA A 55 -6.95 -6.88 -0.40
CA ALA A 55 -7.87 -6.28 -1.35
C ALA A 55 -8.37 -4.94 -0.79
N SER A 56 -8.72 -4.01 -1.67
CA SER A 56 -9.30 -2.73 -1.25
C SER A 56 -10.61 -2.98 -0.52
N GLY A 57 -10.77 -2.33 0.62
CA GLY A 57 -11.94 -2.53 1.47
C GLY A 57 -11.79 -3.64 2.51
N ALA A 58 -10.67 -4.37 2.50
CA ALA A 58 -10.43 -5.44 3.47
C ALA A 58 -10.07 -4.86 4.84
N GLU A 59 -10.41 -5.59 5.90
CA GLU A 59 -9.98 -5.23 7.25
C GLU A 59 -8.56 -5.72 7.48
N VAL A 60 -7.75 -4.88 8.11
CA VAL A 60 -6.35 -5.20 8.40
C VAL A 60 -6.02 -4.86 9.85
N GLU A 61 -5.04 -5.54 10.39
CA GLU A 61 -4.54 -5.28 11.75
C GLU A 61 -3.19 -4.61 11.70
N ALA A 62 -2.82 -3.97 12.83
CA ALA A 62 -1.48 -3.40 12.96
C ALA A 62 -0.43 -4.51 12.81
N GLY A 63 0.59 -4.23 12.02
CA GLY A 63 1.66 -5.19 11.77
C GLY A 63 1.37 -6.21 10.68
N GLN A 64 0.16 -6.23 10.13
CA GLN A 64 -0.19 -7.15 9.06
C GLN A 64 0.51 -6.72 7.76
N PRO A 65 1.15 -7.65 7.03
CA PRO A 65 1.73 -7.30 5.73
C PRO A 65 0.66 -6.89 4.73
N LEU A 66 0.88 -5.81 4.03
CA LEU A 66 -0.06 -5.27 3.03
C LEU A 66 0.46 -5.47 1.62
N VAL A 67 1.73 -5.21 1.40
CA VAL A 67 2.38 -5.37 0.10
C VAL A 67 3.77 -5.93 0.31
N THR A 68 4.28 -6.59 -0.71
CA THR A 68 5.67 -7.05 -0.75
C THR A 68 6.43 -6.18 -1.74
N ILE A 69 7.52 -5.61 -1.27
CA ILE A 69 8.38 -4.76 -2.09
C ILE A 69 9.68 -5.49 -2.35
N GLU A 70 10.00 -5.65 -3.62
CA GLU A 70 11.22 -6.29 -4.06
C GLU A 70 12.29 -5.22 -4.26
N ARG A 71 13.50 -5.51 -3.73
CA ARG A 71 14.62 -4.61 -3.92
C ARG A 71 15.03 -4.61 -5.39
N VAL A 72 15.17 -3.42 -5.96
CA VAL A 72 15.71 -3.27 -7.30
C VAL A 72 17.16 -2.88 -7.16
N ASP A 73 18.06 -3.78 -7.55
CA ASP A 73 19.49 -3.50 -7.51
C ASP A 73 19.91 -2.89 -8.84
N HIS A 74 20.50 -1.73 -8.76
CA HIS A 74 21.14 -1.11 -9.91
C HIS A 74 22.60 -1.51 -9.91
N VAL A 75 22.96 -2.16 -10.94
CA VAL A 75 24.37 -2.55 -11.13
C VAL A 75 25.06 -1.55 -12.02
#